data_73471fe244c0de981fb4c9d40e04ca3e
#
_entry.id   73471fe244c0de981fb4c9d40e04ca3e
#
_cell.length_a   1.000
_cell.length_b   1.000
_cell.length_c   1.000
_cell.angle_alpha   90.00
_cell.angle_beta   90.00
_cell.angle_gamma   90.00
#
_symmetry.space_group_name_H-M   'P 1'
#
loop_
_entity.id
_entity.type
_entity.pdbx_description
1 polymer ?
#
loop_
_entity_poly.entity_id
_entity_poly.type
_entity_poly.pdbx_seq_one_letter_code
_entity_poly.pdbx_strand_id
1 'polypeptide(L)'
;MFDIQQELKKLPAKPGVYLMHNSKDEIIYVGKAIKLCNRVRQYFQDSRNLSVKIQHMVKNVAYFEYIITDSELEALVLENNLIKEHHPKYNTKLKDDKGYPYIKVTVNEEFPRIMLARKMKADGGKYFGPYTSAGAVNDTIELLRKIFKIRTCNRRLPKDTGKDRPCLYYQIKQCDAPCQGYISKEEYLSLIHISEPTRLALIS
;
A
#
# COMPACT_ATOMS: atom_id res chain seq x y z
N MET A 1 0.27 -15.14 -35.09
CA MET A 1 -0.64 -14.01 -34.90
C MET A 1 -1.43 -14.29 -33.62
N PHE A 2 -1.45 -13.39 -32.65
CA PHE A 2 -2.15 -13.59 -31.38
C PHE A 2 -3.66 -13.53 -31.61
N ASP A 3 -4.36 -14.65 -31.35
CA ASP A 3 -5.82 -14.72 -31.47
C ASP A 3 -6.44 -14.39 -30.11
N ILE A 4 -6.90 -13.15 -29.98
CA ILE A 4 -7.53 -12.65 -28.75
C ILE A 4 -8.72 -13.53 -28.32
N GLN A 5 -9.54 -14.03 -29.26
CA GLN A 5 -10.73 -14.82 -28.96
C GLN A 5 -10.38 -16.22 -28.40
N GLN A 6 -9.30 -16.82 -28.88
CA GLN A 6 -8.80 -18.09 -28.34
C GLN A 6 -8.19 -17.89 -26.95
N GLU A 7 -7.40 -16.84 -26.75
CA GLU A 7 -6.74 -16.56 -25.47
C GLU A 7 -7.74 -16.16 -24.37
N LEU A 8 -8.84 -15.47 -24.73
CA LEU A 8 -9.92 -15.17 -23.79
C LEU A 8 -10.58 -16.44 -23.21
N LYS A 9 -10.57 -17.57 -23.94
CA LYS A 9 -11.14 -18.84 -23.46
C LYS A 9 -10.23 -19.51 -22.42
N LYS A 10 -8.92 -19.26 -22.47
CA LYS A 10 -7.91 -19.82 -21.56
C LYS A 10 -7.79 -19.08 -20.22
N LEU A 11 -8.39 -17.90 -20.12
CA LEU A 11 -8.29 -17.08 -18.92
C LEU A 11 -8.89 -17.77 -17.69
N PRO A 12 -8.15 -17.85 -16.58
CA PRO A 12 -8.62 -18.49 -15.35
C PRO A 12 -9.62 -17.63 -14.59
N ALA A 13 -10.49 -18.28 -13.82
CA ALA A 13 -11.41 -17.62 -12.89
C ALA A 13 -10.72 -17.34 -11.54
N LYS A 14 -9.50 -16.77 -11.58
CA LYS A 14 -8.66 -16.44 -10.43
C LYS A 14 -8.39 -14.95 -10.37
N PRO A 15 -8.03 -14.40 -9.18
CA PRO A 15 -7.55 -13.03 -9.05
C PRO A 15 -6.23 -12.85 -9.81
N GLY A 16 -5.99 -11.63 -10.27
CA GLY A 16 -4.74 -11.31 -10.94
C GLY A 16 -4.75 -9.95 -11.62
N VAL A 17 -3.66 -9.68 -12.32
CA VAL A 17 -3.43 -8.46 -13.10
C VAL A 17 -3.29 -8.82 -14.56
N TYR A 18 -3.83 -7.99 -15.45
CA TYR A 18 -3.70 -8.12 -16.89
C TYR A 18 -3.06 -6.86 -17.48
N LEU A 19 -2.22 -7.07 -18.48
CA LEU A 19 -1.47 -6.05 -19.20
C LEU A 19 -1.92 -6.07 -20.66
N MET A 20 -2.30 -4.94 -21.21
CA MET A 20 -2.70 -4.81 -22.61
C MET A 20 -1.59 -4.12 -23.38
N HIS A 21 -1.16 -4.73 -24.49
CA HIS A 21 -0.08 -4.27 -25.36
C HIS A 21 -0.61 -3.80 -26.70
N ASN A 22 0.05 -2.80 -27.27
CA ASN A 22 -0.20 -2.37 -28.64
C ASN A 22 0.65 -3.16 -29.64
N SER A 23 0.53 -2.84 -30.93
CA SER A 23 1.30 -3.45 -32.02
C SER A 23 2.83 -3.17 -31.97
N LYS A 24 3.27 -2.25 -31.12
CA LYS A 24 4.69 -1.91 -30.89
C LYS A 24 5.24 -2.57 -29.62
N ASP A 25 4.50 -3.49 -29.00
CA ASP A 25 4.86 -4.16 -27.75
C ASP A 25 4.90 -3.22 -26.52
N GLU A 26 4.28 -2.04 -26.62
CA GLU A 26 4.18 -1.12 -25.48
C GLU A 26 2.98 -1.47 -24.62
N ILE A 27 3.14 -1.50 -23.29
CA ILE A 27 2.05 -1.66 -22.34
C ILE A 27 1.23 -0.38 -22.32
N ILE A 28 0.01 -0.46 -22.83
CA ILE A 28 -0.91 0.68 -22.95
C ILE A 28 -1.93 0.75 -21.82
N TYR A 29 -2.18 -0.38 -21.14
CA TYR A 29 -3.10 -0.44 -20.00
C TYR A 29 -2.74 -1.61 -19.06
N VAL A 30 -2.85 -1.38 -17.76
CA VAL A 30 -2.75 -2.39 -16.70
C VAL A 30 -4.01 -2.35 -15.87
N GLY A 31 -4.55 -3.51 -15.50
CA GLY A 31 -5.74 -3.58 -14.65
C GLY A 31 -5.79 -4.85 -13.81
N LYS A 32 -6.41 -4.75 -12.63
CA LYS A 32 -6.65 -5.90 -11.76
C LYS A 32 -8.02 -6.52 -11.99
N ALA A 33 -8.18 -7.78 -11.60
CA ALA A 33 -9.44 -8.49 -11.59
C ALA A 33 -9.52 -9.46 -10.40
N ILE A 34 -10.72 -9.64 -9.84
CA ILE A 34 -11.02 -10.75 -8.92
C ILE A 34 -11.17 -12.05 -9.70
N LYS A 35 -11.71 -11.96 -10.91
CA LYS A 35 -11.81 -13.07 -11.88
C LYS A 35 -11.35 -12.57 -13.23
N LEU A 36 -10.13 -12.94 -13.64
CA LEU A 36 -9.50 -12.51 -14.89
C LEU A 36 -10.39 -12.77 -16.09
N CYS A 37 -10.96 -13.97 -16.20
CA CYS A 37 -11.81 -14.37 -17.31
C CYS A 37 -13.01 -13.43 -17.52
N ASN A 38 -13.68 -13.00 -16.45
CA ASN A 38 -14.85 -12.12 -16.55
C ASN A 38 -14.44 -10.69 -16.93
N ARG A 39 -13.39 -10.19 -16.27
CA ARG A 39 -12.98 -8.80 -16.42
C ARG A 39 -12.36 -8.51 -17.79
N VAL A 40 -11.48 -9.38 -18.28
CA VAL A 40 -10.82 -9.18 -19.56
C VAL A 40 -11.81 -9.35 -20.70
N ARG A 41 -12.70 -10.36 -20.64
CA ARG A 41 -13.77 -10.54 -21.66
C ARG A 41 -14.66 -9.33 -21.85
N GLN A 42 -14.97 -8.59 -20.78
CA GLN A 42 -15.82 -7.39 -20.85
C GLN A 42 -15.31 -6.32 -21.83
N TYR A 43 -13.99 -6.24 -22.04
CA TYR A 43 -13.41 -5.28 -22.98
C TYR A 43 -13.62 -5.67 -24.45
N PHE A 44 -13.71 -6.96 -24.75
CA PHE A 44 -13.79 -7.51 -26.12
C PHE A 44 -15.19 -8.01 -26.49
N GLN A 45 -16.15 -7.88 -25.59
CA GLN A 45 -17.57 -8.08 -25.91
C GLN A 45 -18.16 -6.80 -26.51
N ASP A 46 -19.10 -6.96 -27.46
CA ASP A 46 -19.88 -5.84 -28.04
C ASP A 46 -20.74 -5.17 -26.96
N SER A 47 -20.13 -4.33 -26.15
CA SER A 47 -20.83 -3.56 -25.15
C SER A 47 -20.97 -2.11 -25.59
N ARG A 48 -22.19 -1.72 -25.95
CA ARG A 48 -22.57 -0.33 -26.24
C ARG A 48 -22.36 0.64 -25.07
N ASN A 49 -21.88 0.13 -23.93
CA ASN A 49 -21.73 0.86 -22.66
C ASN A 49 -20.26 1.16 -22.28
N LEU A 50 -19.28 0.88 -23.13
CA LEU A 50 -17.89 1.25 -22.86
C LEU A 50 -17.67 2.74 -23.11
N SER A 51 -17.00 3.42 -22.18
CA SER A 51 -16.62 4.82 -22.38
C SER A 51 -15.76 4.97 -23.65
N VAL A 52 -15.85 6.13 -24.32
CA VAL A 52 -15.08 6.45 -25.56
C VAL A 52 -13.58 6.16 -25.37
N LYS A 53 -13.05 6.45 -24.19
CA LYS A 53 -11.65 6.17 -23.85
C LYS A 53 -11.30 4.68 -23.90
N ILE A 54 -12.19 3.84 -23.32
CA ILE A 54 -11.99 2.38 -23.29
C ILE A 54 -12.14 1.81 -24.70
N GLN A 55 -13.11 2.27 -25.48
CA GLN A 55 -13.24 1.85 -26.87
C GLN A 55 -12.00 2.16 -27.68
N HIS A 56 -11.44 3.36 -27.49
CA HIS A 56 -10.20 3.74 -28.17
C HIS A 56 -9.00 2.90 -27.70
N MET A 57 -8.94 2.55 -26.42
CA MET A 57 -7.91 1.64 -25.87
C MET A 57 -8.01 0.26 -26.53
N VAL A 58 -9.20 -0.35 -26.53
CA VAL A 58 -9.44 -1.70 -27.07
C VAL A 58 -9.05 -1.79 -28.54
N LYS A 59 -9.33 -0.74 -29.36
CA LYS A 59 -8.90 -0.67 -30.77
C LYS A 59 -7.40 -0.72 -30.96
N ASN A 60 -6.61 -0.30 -29.97
CA ASN A 60 -5.15 -0.28 -30.02
C ASN A 60 -4.51 -1.51 -29.38
N VAL A 61 -5.29 -2.44 -28.81
CA VAL A 61 -4.77 -3.67 -28.21
C VAL A 61 -4.43 -4.67 -29.31
N ALA A 62 -3.17 -5.08 -29.37
CA ALA A 62 -2.70 -6.15 -30.25
C ALA A 62 -2.74 -7.51 -29.55
N TYR A 63 -2.38 -7.54 -28.27
CA TYR A 63 -2.43 -8.73 -27.41
C TYR A 63 -2.50 -8.34 -25.94
N PHE A 64 -2.74 -9.32 -25.08
CA PHE A 64 -2.71 -9.14 -23.64
C PHE A 64 -1.95 -10.29 -22.94
N GLU A 65 -1.40 -9.95 -21.78
CA GLU A 65 -0.80 -10.90 -20.84
C GLU A 65 -1.52 -10.83 -19.51
N TYR A 66 -1.34 -11.83 -18.66
CA TYR A 66 -1.89 -11.82 -17.31
C TYR A 66 -0.98 -12.51 -16.31
N ILE A 67 -1.05 -12.05 -15.06
CA ILE A 67 -0.35 -12.60 -13.92
C ILE A 67 -1.39 -13.01 -12.89
N ILE A 68 -1.41 -14.29 -12.50
CA ILE A 68 -2.31 -14.81 -11.46
C ILE A 68 -1.71 -14.43 -10.10
N THR A 69 -2.57 -14.06 -9.18
CA THR A 69 -2.20 -13.76 -7.78
C THR A 69 -3.02 -14.63 -6.83
N ASP A 70 -2.53 -14.81 -5.60
CA ASP A 70 -3.20 -15.62 -4.59
C ASP A 70 -4.40 -14.89 -3.96
N SER A 71 -4.38 -13.55 -3.99
CA SER A 71 -5.45 -12.72 -3.42
C SER A 71 -5.75 -11.47 -4.26
N GLU A 72 -6.93 -10.88 -4.03
CA GLU A 72 -7.29 -9.58 -4.62
C GLU A 72 -6.36 -8.45 -4.12
N LEU A 73 -5.92 -8.53 -2.87
CA LEU A 73 -4.99 -7.55 -2.29
C LEU A 73 -3.65 -7.58 -3.02
N GLU A 74 -3.12 -8.76 -3.29
CA GLU A 74 -1.89 -8.92 -4.06
C GLU A 74 -2.05 -8.39 -5.49
N ALA A 75 -3.17 -8.70 -6.15
CA ALA A 75 -3.48 -8.14 -7.47
C ALA A 75 -3.51 -6.61 -7.46
N LEU A 76 -4.06 -6.00 -6.40
CA LEU A 76 -4.12 -4.54 -6.25
C LEU A 76 -2.73 -3.91 -6.10
N VAL A 77 -1.86 -4.55 -5.31
CA VAL A 77 -0.46 -4.10 -5.10
C VAL A 77 0.33 -4.23 -6.40
N LEU A 78 0.20 -5.37 -7.08
CA LEU A 78 0.89 -5.65 -8.33
C LEU A 78 0.44 -4.67 -9.44
N GLU A 79 -0.88 -4.43 -9.59
CA GLU A 79 -1.42 -3.42 -10.51
C GLU A 79 -0.76 -2.05 -10.29
N ASN A 80 -0.72 -1.60 -9.03
CA ASN A 80 -0.14 -0.29 -8.70
C ASN A 80 1.36 -0.20 -9.03
N ASN A 81 2.11 -1.27 -8.77
CA ASN A 81 3.54 -1.32 -9.07
C ASN A 81 3.78 -1.28 -10.58
N LEU A 82 3.06 -2.10 -11.35
CA LEU A 82 3.17 -2.13 -12.81
C LEU A 82 2.74 -0.81 -13.48
N ILE A 83 1.69 -0.15 -12.95
CA ILE A 83 1.30 1.19 -13.45
C ILE A 83 2.40 2.22 -13.21
N LYS A 84 3.09 2.15 -12.06
CA LYS A 84 4.19 3.07 -11.74
C LYS A 84 5.46 2.79 -12.53
N GLU A 85 5.72 1.53 -12.83
CA GLU A 85 6.88 1.10 -13.60
C GLU A 85 6.73 1.47 -15.09
N HIS A 86 5.59 1.13 -15.69
CA HIS A 86 5.37 1.25 -17.12
C HIS A 86 4.67 2.53 -17.57
N HIS A 87 4.09 3.31 -16.65
CA HIS A 87 3.34 4.55 -16.94
C HIS A 87 2.34 4.43 -18.10
N PRO A 88 1.45 3.42 -18.14
CA PRO A 88 0.64 3.11 -19.31
C PRO A 88 -0.24 4.29 -19.72
N LYS A 89 -0.41 4.50 -21.04
CA LYS A 89 -1.12 5.65 -21.61
C LYS A 89 -2.57 5.78 -21.13
N TYR A 90 -3.28 4.65 -21.01
CA TYR A 90 -4.71 4.63 -20.68
C TYR A 90 -5.02 4.53 -19.19
N ASN A 91 -4.04 4.29 -18.31
CA ASN A 91 -4.23 4.41 -16.87
C ASN A 91 -4.17 5.88 -16.46
N THR A 92 -5.30 6.44 -16.01
CA THR A 92 -5.39 7.83 -15.51
C THR A 92 -5.39 7.90 -14.00
N LYS A 93 -5.96 6.87 -13.34
CA LYS A 93 -5.88 6.71 -11.89
C LYS A 93 -4.58 6.00 -11.56
N LEU A 94 -3.97 6.30 -10.41
CA LEU A 94 -2.71 5.73 -9.92
C LEU A 94 -1.42 6.22 -10.62
N LYS A 95 -1.51 7.13 -11.58
CA LYS A 95 -0.33 7.89 -12.07
C LYS A 95 0.14 8.94 -11.06
N ASP A 96 -0.77 9.33 -10.15
CA ASP A 96 -0.44 10.25 -9.08
C ASP A 96 0.45 9.54 -8.04
N ASP A 97 1.42 10.26 -7.51
CA ASP A 97 2.45 9.77 -6.56
C ASP A 97 1.89 9.34 -5.18
N LYS A 98 0.56 9.34 -5.04
CA LYS A 98 -0.18 8.88 -3.87
C LYS A 98 -0.21 7.35 -3.83
N GLY A 99 0.94 6.75 -3.46
CA GLY A 99 1.02 5.31 -3.21
C GLY A 99 0.09 4.87 -2.07
N TYR A 100 -0.19 3.58 -2.02
CA TYR A 100 -0.87 2.98 -0.87
C TYR A 100 -0.15 3.31 0.43
N PRO A 101 -0.87 3.58 1.51
CA PRO A 101 -0.26 3.87 2.79
C PRO A 101 0.33 2.62 3.43
N TYR A 102 1.42 2.83 4.15
CA TYR A 102 2.10 1.86 4.99
C TYR A 102 2.10 2.36 6.42
N ILE A 103 2.10 1.46 7.38
CA ILE A 103 2.46 1.76 8.76
C ILE A 103 3.98 1.59 8.85
N LYS A 104 4.69 2.66 9.21
CA LYS A 104 6.13 2.64 9.43
C LYS A 104 6.42 2.66 10.92
N VAL A 105 7.30 1.75 11.37
CA VAL A 105 7.90 1.75 12.71
C VAL A 105 9.38 2.12 12.57
N THR A 106 9.80 3.18 13.27
CA THR A 106 11.18 3.69 13.19
C THR A 106 12.10 2.92 14.14
N VAL A 107 12.30 1.63 13.88
CA VAL A 107 13.11 0.73 14.76
C VAL A 107 14.58 1.11 14.85
N ASN A 108 15.06 1.99 13.99
CA ASN A 108 16.39 2.59 14.02
C ASN A 108 16.52 3.75 15.01
N GLU A 109 15.41 4.21 15.60
CA GLU A 109 15.43 5.19 16.69
C GLU A 109 15.49 4.47 18.03
N GLU A 110 16.17 5.03 19.03
CA GLU A 110 16.26 4.46 20.36
C GLU A 110 14.90 4.34 21.05
N PHE A 111 14.01 5.29 20.76
CA PHE A 111 12.60 5.28 21.13
C PHE A 111 11.74 5.34 19.85
N PRO A 112 11.40 4.19 19.26
CA PRO A 112 10.69 4.12 17.98
C PRO A 112 9.34 4.84 17.99
N ARG A 113 8.94 5.28 16.78
CA ARG A 113 7.63 5.89 16.53
C ARG A 113 6.84 5.06 15.53
N ILE A 114 5.51 5.16 15.59
CA ILE A 114 4.62 4.60 14.59
C ILE A 114 4.04 5.77 13.78
N MET A 115 4.17 5.70 12.45
CA MET A 115 3.70 6.75 11.55
C MET A 115 3.22 6.21 10.22
N LEU A 116 2.36 6.98 9.53
CA LEU A 116 1.97 6.69 8.16
C LEU A 116 3.14 7.04 7.22
N ALA A 117 3.45 6.11 6.30
CA ALA A 117 4.37 6.35 5.19
C ALA A 117 3.66 6.06 3.87
N ARG A 118 3.99 6.82 2.82
CA ARG A 118 3.44 6.61 1.48
C ARG A 118 4.42 5.96 0.52
N LYS A 119 5.69 5.90 0.89
CA LYS A 119 6.75 5.23 0.14
C LYS A 119 7.64 4.47 1.11
N MET A 120 8.07 3.28 0.74
CA MET A 120 9.11 2.58 1.45
C MET A 120 10.47 3.22 1.15
N LYS A 121 11.30 3.37 2.16
CA LYS A 121 12.66 3.89 2.04
C LYS A 121 13.62 2.90 2.67
N ALA A 122 14.83 2.80 2.15
CA ALA A 122 15.90 2.01 2.75
C ALA A 122 16.54 2.79 3.92
N ASP A 123 15.72 3.12 4.94
CA ASP A 123 16.13 3.94 6.10
C ASP A 123 16.18 3.13 7.40
N GLY A 124 16.18 1.79 7.30
CA GLY A 124 16.24 0.90 8.46
C GLY A 124 14.94 0.80 9.26
N GLY A 125 13.87 1.49 8.86
CA GLY A 125 12.54 1.34 9.46
C GLY A 125 11.83 0.07 9.00
N LYS A 126 10.92 -0.47 9.83
CA LYS A 126 10.01 -1.55 9.43
C LYS A 126 8.76 -0.95 8.80
N TYR A 127 8.31 -1.52 7.68
CA TYR A 127 7.12 -1.10 6.95
C TYR A 127 6.12 -2.25 6.87
N PHE A 128 4.86 -1.97 7.22
CA PHE A 128 3.76 -2.92 7.19
C PHE A 128 2.68 -2.42 6.22
N GLY A 129 2.14 -3.31 5.41
CA GLY A 129 1.20 -3.00 4.35
C GLY A 129 1.69 -3.49 2.99
N PRO A 130 1.16 -3.03 1.88
CA PRO A 130 0.34 -1.81 1.71
C PRO A 130 -1.13 -1.98 2.15
N TYR A 131 -1.74 -0.89 2.60
CA TYR A 131 -3.16 -0.84 2.98
C TYR A 131 -3.98 -0.06 1.95
N THR A 132 -5.26 -0.39 1.83
CA THR A 132 -6.15 0.22 0.84
C THR A 132 -6.70 1.57 1.28
N SER A 133 -6.81 1.82 2.59
CA SER A 133 -7.39 3.03 3.16
C SER A 133 -6.41 3.76 4.06
N ALA A 134 -6.09 5.01 3.71
CA ALA A 134 -5.26 5.88 4.55
C ALA A 134 -5.99 6.32 5.83
N GLY A 135 -7.33 6.43 5.79
CA GLY A 135 -8.15 6.71 6.97
C GLY A 135 -8.01 5.59 8.00
N ALA A 136 -8.28 4.34 7.60
CA ALA A 136 -8.15 3.19 8.48
C ALA A 136 -6.73 3.04 9.07
N VAL A 137 -5.69 3.33 8.27
CA VAL A 137 -4.30 3.32 8.77
C VAL A 137 -4.08 4.40 9.83
N ASN A 138 -4.57 5.62 9.62
CA ASN A 138 -4.45 6.68 10.62
C ASN A 138 -5.19 6.34 11.91
N ASP A 139 -6.43 5.82 11.82
CA ASP A 139 -7.22 5.42 12.98
C ASP A 139 -6.52 4.31 13.76
N THR A 140 -5.93 3.32 13.05
CA THR A 140 -5.13 2.26 13.67
C THR A 140 -3.89 2.81 14.38
N ILE A 141 -3.15 3.72 13.73
CA ILE A 141 -1.97 4.36 14.32
C ILE A 141 -2.35 5.15 15.57
N GLU A 142 -3.46 5.89 15.52
CA GLU A 142 -3.95 6.67 16.65
C GLU A 142 -4.36 5.77 17.83
N LEU A 143 -5.05 4.66 17.55
CA LEU A 143 -5.41 3.66 18.54
C LEU A 143 -4.16 3.04 19.19
N LEU A 144 -3.17 2.59 18.40
CA LEU A 144 -1.91 2.05 18.92
C LEU A 144 -1.17 3.06 19.80
N ARG A 145 -1.14 4.32 19.40
CA ARG A 145 -0.51 5.39 20.20
C ARG A 145 -1.22 5.61 21.54
N LYS A 146 -2.54 5.57 21.56
CA LYS A 146 -3.33 5.73 22.79
C LYS A 146 -3.16 4.55 23.75
N ILE A 147 -3.20 3.33 23.22
CA ILE A 147 -3.09 2.11 24.04
C ILE A 147 -1.67 1.95 24.61
N PHE A 148 -0.67 2.05 23.75
CA PHE A 148 0.74 1.79 24.11
C PHE A 148 1.52 3.07 24.45
N LYS A 149 0.88 4.25 24.48
CA LYS A 149 1.46 5.56 24.80
C LYS A 149 2.73 5.88 24.03
N ILE A 150 2.76 5.46 22.77
CA ILE A 150 3.92 5.62 21.89
C ILE A 150 4.08 7.08 21.51
N ARG A 151 5.31 7.60 21.64
CA ARG A 151 5.62 9.00 21.34
C ARG A 151 5.30 9.38 19.88
N THR A 152 4.86 10.61 19.69
CA THR A 152 4.55 11.20 18.37
C THR A 152 5.53 12.29 17.95
N CYS A 153 6.30 12.82 18.93
CA CYS A 153 7.18 13.97 18.72
C CYS A 153 8.39 13.64 17.83
N ASN A 154 8.95 14.68 17.18
CA ASN A 154 10.13 14.58 16.33
C ASN A 154 11.45 14.82 17.09
N ARG A 155 11.46 14.81 18.43
CA ARG A 155 12.66 15.00 19.22
C ARG A 155 13.66 13.89 18.94
N ARG A 156 14.93 14.23 18.86
CA ARG A 156 16.04 13.28 18.66
C ARG A 156 16.47 12.74 20.02
N LEU A 157 15.93 11.60 20.41
CA LEU A 157 16.29 10.95 21.66
C LEU A 157 17.43 9.95 21.43
N PRO A 158 18.40 9.86 22.40
CA PRO A 158 18.44 10.51 23.72
C PRO A 158 18.98 11.95 23.73
N LYS A 159 19.46 12.48 22.61
CA LYS A 159 20.17 13.78 22.53
C LYS A 159 19.36 14.96 23.07
N ASP A 160 18.04 14.93 22.96
CA ASP A 160 17.14 15.98 23.41
C ASP A 160 16.44 15.65 24.74
N THR A 161 16.95 14.67 25.50
CA THR A 161 16.39 14.31 26.80
C THR A 161 16.60 15.44 27.81
N GLY A 162 15.56 15.81 28.54
CA GLY A 162 15.60 16.81 29.61
C GLY A 162 15.73 18.27 29.16
N LYS A 163 15.78 18.57 27.83
CA LYS A 163 15.92 19.95 27.34
C LYS A 163 14.71 20.83 27.58
N ASP A 164 13.52 20.26 27.48
CA ASP A 164 12.26 20.98 27.57
C ASP A 164 11.28 20.25 28.47
N ARG A 165 10.30 20.95 29.03
CA ARG A 165 9.21 20.34 29.80
C ARG A 165 8.46 19.28 28.99
N PRO A 166 7.78 18.31 29.66
CA PRO A 166 6.91 17.34 29.02
C PRO A 166 5.82 18.03 28.19
N CYS A 167 5.51 17.44 27.03
CA CYS A 167 4.49 17.99 26.14
C CYS A 167 3.06 17.61 26.62
N LEU A 168 2.04 18.17 25.93
CA LEU A 168 0.64 17.89 26.21
C LEU A 168 0.30 16.39 26.22
N TYR A 169 0.88 15.60 25.30
CA TYR A 169 0.62 14.15 25.21
C TYR A 169 0.98 13.40 26.50
N TYR A 170 1.99 13.83 27.23
CA TYR A 170 2.29 13.31 28.57
C TYR A 170 1.21 13.68 29.57
N GLN A 171 0.77 14.96 29.57
CA GLN A 171 -0.24 15.44 30.51
C GLN A 171 -1.59 14.73 30.35
N ILE A 172 -1.97 14.44 29.09
CA ILE A 172 -3.20 13.66 28.78
C ILE A 172 -2.99 12.14 28.78
N LYS A 173 -1.85 11.67 29.36
CA LYS A 173 -1.51 10.25 29.53
C LYS A 173 -1.46 9.44 28.21
N GLN A 174 -1.12 10.06 27.11
CA GLN A 174 -0.94 9.42 25.79
C GLN A 174 0.53 9.25 25.39
N CYS A 175 1.48 9.52 26.31
CA CYS A 175 2.91 9.31 26.12
C CYS A 175 3.58 9.22 27.49
N ASP A 176 4.47 8.26 27.69
CA ASP A 176 5.21 8.07 28.93
C ASP A 176 6.50 8.93 29.03
N ALA A 177 6.59 9.98 28.19
CA ALA A 177 7.64 10.99 28.19
C ALA A 177 9.08 10.43 28.20
N PRO A 178 9.49 9.59 27.24
CA PRO A 178 10.87 9.17 27.13
C PRO A 178 11.85 10.34 26.95
N CYS A 179 11.34 11.48 26.49
CA CYS A 179 12.09 12.74 26.41
C CYS A 179 12.44 13.36 27.77
N GLN A 180 11.90 12.84 28.87
CA GLN A 180 12.23 13.23 30.25
C GLN A 180 12.94 12.10 31.01
N GLY A 181 13.11 10.93 30.37
CA GLY A 181 13.65 9.77 31.04
C GLY A 181 12.68 9.11 32.02
N TYR A 182 11.36 9.35 31.89
CA TYR A 182 10.35 8.77 32.79
C TYR A 182 10.02 7.32 32.47
N ILE A 183 10.48 6.80 31.35
CA ILE A 183 10.41 5.39 30.97
C ILE A 183 11.80 4.96 30.45
N SER A 184 12.23 3.76 30.83
CA SER A 184 13.47 3.19 30.33
C SER A 184 13.34 2.78 28.86
N LYS A 185 14.48 2.58 28.18
CA LYS A 185 14.52 2.11 26.80
C LYS A 185 13.94 0.72 26.68
N GLU A 186 14.27 -0.17 27.60
CA GLU A 186 13.84 -1.57 27.64
C GLU A 186 12.32 -1.67 27.82
N GLU A 187 11.75 -0.93 28.75
CA GLU A 187 10.32 -0.85 28.96
C GLU A 187 9.61 -0.29 27.74
N TYR A 188 10.14 0.79 27.14
CA TYR A 188 9.55 1.38 25.93
C TYR A 188 9.61 0.42 24.73
N LEU A 189 10.70 -0.29 24.53
CA LEU A 189 10.83 -1.25 23.44
C LEU A 189 9.88 -2.44 23.61
N SER A 190 9.58 -2.87 24.85
CA SER A 190 8.58 -3.92 25.09
C SER A 190 7.20 -3.52 24.58
N LEU A 191 6.79 -2.25 24.72
CA LEU A 191 5.54 -1.72 24.18
C LEU A 191 5.50 -1.78 22.65
N ILE A 192 6.63 -1.48 21.98
CA ILE A 192 6.74 -1.56 20.53
C ILE A 192 6.64 -2.98 20.03
N HIS A 193 7.30 -3.96 20.66
CA HIS A 193 7.18 -5.37 20.30
C HIS A 193 5.76 -5.92 20.42
N ILE A 194 5.02 -5.49 21.43
CA ILE A 194 3.60 -5.87 21.59
C ILE A 194 2.73 -5.20 20.52
N SER A 195 3.07 -3.97 20.12
CA SER A 195 2.33 -3.19 19.13
C SER A 195 2.68 -3.50 17.67
N GLU A 196 3.65 -4.38 17.39
CA GLU A 196 4.03 -4.72 16.03
C GLU A 196 2.83 -5.30 15.25
N PRO A 197 2.46 -4.70 14.11
CA PRO A 197 1.25 -5.06 13.36
C PRO A 197 1.21 -6.52 12.86
N THR A 198 2.32 -7.25 12.90
CA THR A 198 2.37 -8.68 12.53
C THR A 198 1.48 -9.56 13.39
N ARG A 199 1.18 -9.16 14.63
CA ARG A 199 0.20 -9.86 15.47
C ARG A 199 -1.24 -9.43 15.19
N LEU A 200 -1.45 -8.23 14.66
CA LEU A 200 -2.77 -7.72 14.29
C LEU A 200 -3.25 -8.19 12.91
N ALA A 201 -2.34 -8.56 12.00
CA ALA A 201 -2.67 -9.13 10.69
C ALA A 201 -3.22 -10.58 10.76
N LEU A 202 -3.14 -11.23 11.93
CA LEU A 202 -3.70 -12.58 12.17
C LEU A 202 -5.15 -12.54 12.67
N ILE A 203 -5.77 -11.36 12.78
CA ILE A 203 -7.15 -11.18 13.30
C ILE A 203 -8.11 -10.69 12.18
N SER A 204 -7.64 -10.65 10.92
CA SER A 204 -8.49 -10.32 9.76
C SER A 204 -8.80 -11.53 8.92
#